data_6a74864c49dbed14f8ec060a607ee01f
#
_entry.id   6a74864c49dbed14f8ec060a607ee01f
#
_cell.length_a   1.000
_cell.length_b   1.000
_cell.length_c   1.000
_cell.angle_alpha   90.00
_cell.angle_beta   90.00
_cell.angle_gamma   90.00
#
_symmetry.space_group_name_H-M   'P 1'
#
loop_
_entity.id
_entity.type
_entity.pdbx_description
1 polymer ?
#
loop_
_entity_poly.entity_id
_entity_poly.type
_entity_poly.pdbx_seq_one_letter_code
_entity_poly.pdbx_strand_id
1 'polypeptide(L)'
;ERWAAKSWNIRSALSTRRFWLLFGGYMCGTLSHQSVMVHQVAYLTDRQFDPMLGATVVGLVGIFGSVGKIFWGWLSDRIGREGAYALGMGSLVLGIFVLSTVADSSQLWAVYLYAVVFGIGYGVFAPLTSSIAADVFQGRRFGSIYGVLYVGNGAGSAIGPWVSGALFDATHSYVVALAMATGAAVVSALAVWLAAPRKVRQVPGVVARAHG
;
A
#
# COMPACT_ATOMS: atom_id res chain seq x y z
N GLU A 1 -8.61 -8.08 -25.54
CA GLU A 1 -9.67 -7.30 -26.21
C GLU A 1 -11.05 -7.50 -25.57
N ARG A 2 -11.50 -8.75 -25.30
CA ARG A 2 -12.83 -9.04 -24.72
C ARG A 2 -13.06 -8.47 -23.32
N TRP A 3 -12.01 -8.31 -22.51
CA TRP A 3 -12.12 -7.78 -21.15
C TRP A 3 -12.40 -6.27 -21.15
N ALA A 4 -11.69 -5.52 -21.97
CA ALA A 4 -11.80 -4.08 -22.07
C ALA A 4 -13.09 -3.60 -22.76
N ALA A 5 -13.65 -4.41 -23.67
CA ALA A 5 -14.93 -4.12 -24.31
C ALA A 5 -16.16 -4.38 -23.42
N LYS A 6 -15.98 -5.00 -22.23
CA LYS A 6 -17.07 -5.37 -21.33
C LYS A 6 -17.56 -4.17 -20.53
N SER A 7 -18.88 -3.95 -20.54
CA SER A 7 -19.52 -3.01 -19.62
C SER A 7 -19.58 -3.61 -18.21
N TRP A 8 -18.70 -3.14 -17.32
CA TRP A 8 -18.62 -3.63 -15.96
C TRP A 8 -19.72 -3.05 -15.06
N ASN A 9 -20.30 -3.92 -14.22
CA ASN A 9 -21.15 -3.55 -13.09
C ASN A 9 -20.66 -4.28 -11.82
N ILE A 10 -21.17 -3.89 -10.64
CA ILE A 10 -20.71 -4.47 -9.37
C ILE A 10 -20.86 -6.00 -9.38
N ARG A 11 -22.01 -6.54 -9.80
CA ARG A 11 -22.28 -7.98 -9.80
C ARG A 11 -21.29 -8.74 -10.68
N SER A 12 -21.00 -8.21 -11.88
CA SER A 12 -20.04 -8.81 -12.79
C SER A 12 -18.59 -8.66 -12.33
N ALA A 13 -18.24 -7.60 -11.61
CA ALA A 13 -16.92 -7.42 -11.00
C ALA A 13 -16.70 -8.41 -9.86
N LEU A 14 -17.66 -8.53 -8.92
CA LEU A 14 -17.62 -9.46 -7.79
C LEU A 14 -17.46 -10.92 -8.22
N SER A 15 -17.93 -11.32 -9.41
CA SER A 15 -17.76 -12.67 -9.93
C SER A 15 -16.36 -12.97 -10.47
N THR A 16 -15.43 -12.01 -10.44
CA THR A 16 -14.08 -12.17 -10.99
C THR A 16 -13.04 -12.39 -9.91
N ARG A 17 -12.08 -13.30 -10.17
CA ARG A 17 -10.91 -13.49 -9.30
C ARG A 17 -10.09 -12.20 -9.11
N ARG A 18 -10.01 -11.35 -10.15
CA ARG A 18 -9.27 -10.09 -10.11
C ARG A 18 -9.83 -9.12 -9.08
N PHE A 19 -11.17 -9.06 -8.96
CA PHE A 19 -11.81 -8.22 -7.95
C PHE A 19 -11.34 -8.60 -6.53
N TRP A 20 -11.39 -9.89 -6.19
CA TRP A 20 -11.02 -10.37 -4.84
C TRP A 20 -9.52 -10.27 -4.57
N LEU A 21 -8.68 -10.43 -5.60
CA LEU A 21 -7.25 -10.18 -5.47
C LEU A 21 -6.96 -8.71 -5.19
N LEU A 22 -7.61 -7.77 -5.87
CA LEU A 22 -7.46 -6.34 -5.60
C LEU A 22 -8.06 -5.95 -4.25
N PHE A 23 -9.25 -6.45 -3.90
CA PHE A 23 -9.88 -6.21 -2.61
C PHE A 23 -8.98 -6.66 -1.45
N GLY A 24 -8.53 -7.91 -1.48
CA GLY A 24 -7.62 -8.46 -0.47
C GLY A 24 -6.25 -7.78 -0.47
N GLY A 25 -5.72 -7.47 -1.66
CA GLY A 25 -4.46 -6.74 -1.81
C GLY A 25 -4.52 -5.35 -1.18
N TYR A 26 -5.58 -4.58 -1.42
CA TYR A 26 -5.75 -3.26 -0.82
C TYR A 26 -5.99 -3.34 0.69
N MET A 27 -6.77 -4.33 1.14
CA MET A 27 -6.97 -4.58 2.57
C MET A 27 -5.64 -4.89 3.28
N CYS A 28 -4.86 -5.83 2.75
CA CYS A 28 -3.56 -6.19 3.32
C CYS A 28 -2.56 -5.03 3.27
N GLY A 29 -2.54 -4.26 2.18
CA GLY A 29 -1.65 -3.12 2.04
C GLY A 29 -1.94 -2.02 3.06
N THR A 30 -3.22 -1.66 3.26
CA THR A 30 -3.61 -0.67 4.26
C THR A 30 -3.49 -1.21 5.68
N LEU A 31 -3.76 -2.48 5.91
CA LEU A 31 -3.48 -3.13 7.18
C LEU A 31 -2.00 -2.98 7.55
N SER A 32 -1.09 -3.24 6.61
CA SER A 32 0.36 -3.12 6.82
C SER A 32 0.74 -1.71 7.27
N HIS A 33 0.45 -0.70 6.44
CA HIS A 33 0.95 0.65 6.72
C HIS A 33 0.24 1.32 7.91
N GLN A 34 -1.06 1.06 8.12
CA GLN A 34 -1.80 1.66 9.24
C GLN A 34 -1.37 1.06 10.59
N SER A 35 -1.04 -0.23 10.62
CA SER A 35 -0.43 -0.85 11.79
C SER A 35 0.80 -0.09 12.28
N VAL A 36 1.67 0.28 11.35
CA VAL A 36 2.89 1.03 11.68
C VAL A 36 2.61 2.50 11.97
N MET A 37 1.78 3.16 11.13
CA MET A 37 1.45 4.58 11.29
C MET A 37 0.85 4.92 12.65
N VAL A 38 -0.02 4.06 13.18
CA VAL A 38 -0.67 4.30 14.48
C VAL A 38 0.29 4.03 15.63
N HIS A 39 1.12 3.00 15.53
CA HIS A 39 1.98 2.57 16.65
C HIS A 39 3.39 3.16 16.65
N GLN A 40 3.84 3.86 15.58
CA GLN A 40 5.21 4.34 15.46
C GLN A 40 5.64 5.28 16.61
N VAL A 41 4.72 6.15 17.08
CA VAL A 41 5.05 7.08 18.19
C VAL A 41 5.26 6.30 19.47
N ALA A 42 4.34 5.39 19.82
CA ALA A 42 4.47 4.54 21.00
C ALA A 42 5.75 3.68 20.91
N TYR A 43 6.02 3.08 19.73
CA TYR A 43 7.24 2.33 19.47
C TYR A 43 8.52 3.11 19.77
N LEU A 44 8.59 4.37 19.34
CA LEU A 44 9.74 5.24 19.57
C LEU A 44 9.84 5.68 21.06
N THR A 45 8.69 5.97 21.68
CA THR A 45 8.65 6.36 23.12
C THR A 45 9.12 5.21 24.01
N ASP A 46 8.75 3.96 23.72
CA ASP A 46 9.22 2.78 24.44
C ASP A 46 10.75 2.58 24.33
N ARG A 47 11.39 3.18 23.30
CA ARG A 47 12.84 3.19 23.09
C ARG A 47 13.53 4.46 23.60
N GLN A 48 12.85 5.17 24.51
CA GLN A 48 13.37 6.37 25.17
C GLN A 48 13.62 7.57 24.23
N PHE A 49 12.95 7.62 23.08
CA PHE A 49 12.90 8.83 22.27
C PHE A 49 11.87 9.82 22.83
N ASP A 50 12.16 11.11 22.65
CA ASP A 50 11.22 12.17 23.02
C ASP A 50 9.90 12.05 22.23
N PRO A 51 8.73 12.14 22.86
CA PRO A 51 7.44 12.11 22.15
C PRO A 51 7.31 13.17 21.05
N MET A 52 7.96 14.33 21.19
CA MET A 52 8.00 15.38 20.16
C MET A 52 8.72 14.91 18.91
N LEU A 53 9.78 14.09 19.06
CA LEU A 53 10.42 13.44 17.91
C LEU A 53 9.46 12.47 17.20
N GLY A 54 8.68 11.70 17.98
CA GLY A 54 7.64 10.82 17.43
C GLY A 54 6.64 11.58 16.56
N ALA A 55 6.14 12.72 17.04
CA ALA A 55 5.26 13.60 16.27
C ALA A 55 5.94 14.17 15.02
N THR A 56 7.21 14.56 15.13
CA THR A 56 8.02 15.03 13.98
C THR A 56 8.16 13.97 12.92
N VAL A 57 8.41 12.72 13.31
CA VAL A 57 8.52 11.56 12.40
C VAL A 57 7.21 11.33 11.64
N VAL A 58 6.05 11.43 12.31
CA VAL A 58 4.73 11.36 11.64
C VAL A 58 4.61 12.44 10.56
N GLY A 59 5.01 13.68 10.87
CA GLY A 59 5.02 14.77 9.90
C GLY A 59 5.93 14.49 8.70
N LEU A 60 7.15 14.00 8.96
CA LEU A 60 8.11 13.63 7.90
C LEU A 60 7.58 12.50 7.01
N VAL A 61 6.99 11.44 7.59
CA VAL A 61 6.34 10.37 6.82
C VAL A 61 5.25 10.94 5.91
N GLY A 62 4.47 11.92 6.38
CA GLY A 62 3.47 12.62 5.57
C GLY A 62 4.06 13.40 4.39
N ILE A 63 5.16 14.13 4.64
CA ILE A 63 5.88 14.89 3.61
C ILE A 63 6.46 13.94 2.54
N PHE A 64 7.23 12.94 2.97
CA PHE A 64 7.82 11.96 2.04
C PHE A 64 6.76 11.08 1.36
N GLY A 65 5.64 10.82 2.03
CA GLY A 65 4.47 10.19 1.41
C GLY A 65 3.88 11.02 0.27
N SER A 66 3.85 12.34 0.42
CA SER A 66 3.39 13.24 -0.65
C SER A 66 4.35 13.26 -1.84
N VAL A 67 5.65 13.28 -1.59
CA VAL A 67 6.68 13.09 -2.64
C VAL A 67 6.53 11.71 -3.30
N GLY A 68 6.34 10.67 -2.51
CA GLY A 68 6.12 9.30 -2.98
C GLY A 68 4.91 9.18 -3.91
N LYS A 69 3.79 9.87 -3.64
CA LYS A 69 2.61 9.86 -4.53
C LYS A 69 2.94 10.33 -5.94
N ILE A 70 3.71 11.42 -6.05
CA ILE A 70 4.14 11.97 -7.35
C ILE A 70 5.10 11.00 -8.02
N PHE A 71 6.11 10.52 -7.28
CA PHE A 71 7.12 9.62 -7.79
C PHE A 71 6.53 8.30 -8.31
N TRP A 72 5.69 7.62 -7.51
CA TRP A 72 5.08 6.34 -7.92
C TRP A 72 4.07 6.51 -9.04
N GLY A 73 3.33 7.61 -9.08
CA GLY A 73 2.45 7.94 -10.20
C GLY A 73 3.24 8.00 -11.50
N TRP A 74 4.28 8.81 -11.54
CA TRP A 74 5.17 8.97 -12.68
C TRP A 74 5.89 7.66 -13.07
N LEU A 75 6.44 6.95 -12.10
CA LEU A 75 7.15 5.70 -12.35
C LEU A 75 6.23 4.61 -12.91
N SER A 76 4.99 4.53 -12.39
CA SER A 76 4.01 3.53 -12.82
C SER A 76 3.60 3.67 -14.29
N ASP A 77 3.70 4.86 -14.86
CA ASP A 77 3.44 5.09 -16.28
C ASP A 77 4.57 4.53 -17.16
N ARG A 78 5.78 4.40 -16.63
CA ARG A 78 6.98 3.91 -17.33
C ARG A 78 7.20 2.42 -17.21
N ILE A 79 7.15 1.87 -15.97
CA ILE A 79 7.47 0.45 -15.70
C ILE A 79 6.24 -0.44 -15.55
N GLY A 80 5.04 0.17 -15.57
CA GLY A 80 3.77 -0.53 -15.35
C GLY A 80 3.29 -0.45 -13.90
N ARG A 81 1.96 -0.60 -13.73
CA ARG A 81 1.29 -0.42 -12.43
C ARG A 81 1.75 -1.44 -11.39
N GLU A 82 1.86 -2.73 -11.79
CA GLU A 82 2.27 -3.81 -10.89
C GLU A 82 3.71 -3.65 -10.41
N GLY A 83 4.62 -3.31 -11.33
CA GLY A 83 6.03 -3.09 -11.01
C GLY A 83 6.22 -1.95 -10.02
N ALA A 84 5.58 -0.80 -10.30
CA ALA A 84 5.63 0.36 -9.41
C ALA A 84 4.99 0.07 -8.03
N TYR A 85 3.85 -0.65 -8.01
CA TYR A 85 3.22 -1.04 -6.75
C TYR A 85 4.10 -1.98 -5.93
N ALA A 86 4.69 -3.00 -6.56
CA ALA A 86 5.59 -3.94 -5.89
C ALA A 86 6.83 -3.24 -5.32
N LEU A 87 7.44 -2.31 -6.08
CA LEU A 87 8.58 -1.52 -5.60
C LEU A 87 8.18 -0.59 -4.43
N GLY A 88 7.00 0.03 -4.50
CA GLY A 88 6.49 0.86 -3.40
C GLY A 88 6.25 0.05 -2.13
N MET A 89 5.67 -1.15 -2.27
CA MET A 89 5.51 -2.09 -1.14
C MET A 89 6.86 -2.57 -0.62
N GLY A 90 7.85 -2.78 -1.50
CA GLY A 90 9.24 -3.09 -1.11
C GLY A 90 9.88 -1.95 -0.30
N SER A 91 9.69 -0.70 -0.72
CA SER A 91 10.12 0.47 0.06
C SER A 91 9.45 0.52 1.43
N LEU A 92 8.16 0.24 1.52
CA LEU A 92 7.43 0.19 2.78
C LEU A 92 7.98 -0.91 3.71
N VAL A 93 8.22 -2.11 3.19
CA VAL A 93 8.84 -3.22 3.92
C VAL A 93 10.24 -2.85 4.40
N LEU A 94 11.06 -2.22 3.55
CA LEU A 94 12.38 -1.74 3.94
C LEU A 94 12.29 -0.70 5.07
N GLY A 95 11.33 0.21 5.01
CA GLY A 95 11.06 1.16 6.09
C GLY A 95 10.71 0.46 7.40
N ILE A 96 9.81 -0.55 7.37
CA ILE A 96 9.47 -1.36 8.56
C ILE A 96 10.71 -2.08 9.10
N PHE A 97 11.55 -2.62 8.22
CA PHE A 97 12.81 -3.26 8.62
C PHE A 97 13.74 -2.26 9.30
N VAL A 98 13.97 -1.07 8.73
CA VAL A 98 14.79 -0.02 9.36
C VAL A 98 14.22 0.35 10.74
N LEU A 99 12.90 0.53 10.87
CA LEU A 99 12.28 0.80 12.16
C LEU A 99 12.56 -0.31 13.17
N SER A 100 12.50 -1.58 12.75
CA SER A 100 12.75 -2.73 13.63
C SER A 100 14.18 -2.82 14.16
N THR A 101 15.16 -2.18 13.49
CA THR A 101 16.57 -2.12 13.95
C THR A 101 16.82 -1.06 15.00
N VAL A 102 15.86 -0.14 15.20
CA VAL A 102 15.99 0.92 16.22
C VAL A 102 15.88 0.30 17.61
N ALA A 103 16.99 0.24 18.34
CA ALA A 103 17.08 -0.33 19.67
C ALA A 103 16.94 0.71 20.79
N ASP A 104 17.55 1.89 20.63
CA ASP A 104 17.58 2.95 21.63
C ASP A 104 17.69 4.35 21.00
N SER A 105 17.67 5.38 21.86
CA SER A 105 17.66 6.79 21.44
C SER A 105 18.97 7.27 20.78
N SER A 106 20.04 6.48 20.76
CA SER A 106 21.28 6.84 20.07
C SER A 106 21.16 6.71 18.54
N GLN A 107 20.17 5.94 18.05
CA GLN A 107 19.97 5.62 16.65
C GLN A 107 19.03 6.60 15.93
N LEU A 108 19.17 7.88 16.19
CA LEU A 108 18.34 8.95 15.60
C LEU A 108 18.39 8.91 14.05
N TRP A 109 19.53 8.58 13.47
CA TRP A 109 19.70 8.45 12.02
C TRP A 109 18.78 7.38 11.41
N ALA A 110 18.58 6.25 12.11
CA ALA A 110 17.73 5.17 11.63
C ALA A 110 16.24 5.59 11.66
N VAL A 111 15.86 6.39 12.65
CA VAL A 111 14.49 6.95 12.74
C VAL A 111 14.20 7.88 11.56
N TYR A 112 15.14 8.76 11.19
CA TYR A 112 14.96 9.62 10.01
C TYR A 112 14.99 8.82 8.71
N LEU A 113 15.88 7.83 8.59
CA LEU A 113 15.91 6.93 7.43
C LEU A 113 14.56 6.17 7.27
N TYR A 114 14.02 5.67 8.38
CA TYR A 114 12.68 5.08 8.41
C TYR A 114 11.64 6.06 7.87
N ALA A 115 11.60 7.29 8.37
CA ALA A 115 10.60 8.28 7.95
C ALA A 115 10.64 8.55 6.45
N VAL A 116 11.86 8.63 5.86
CA VAL A 116 12.03 8.81 4.41
C VAL A 116 11.56 7.58 3.64
N VAL A 117 12.10 6.41 3.96
CA VAL A 117 11.90 5.19 3.18
C VAL A 117 10.46 4.68 3.30
N PHE A 118 9.93 4.65 4.53
CA PHE A 118 8.54 4.26 4.79
C PHE A 118 7.56 5.27 4.19
N GLY A 119 7.82 6.57 4.34
CA GLY A 119 7.01 7.63 3.77
C GLY A 119 6.91 7.53 2.25
N ILE A 120 8.03 7.38 1.55
CA ILE A 120 8.04 7.16 0.09
C ILE A 120 7.20 5.91 -0.24
N GLY A 121 7.42 4.78 0.45
CA GLY A 121 6.65 3.55 0.25
C GLY A 121 5.15 3.74 0.47
N TYR A 122 4.76 4.43 1.54
CA TYR A 122 3.38 4.79 1.83
C TYR A 122 2.70 5.57 0.68
N GLY A 123 3.45 6.41 -0.02
CA GLY A 123 2.96 7.19 -1.14
C GLY A 123 2.40 6.36 -2.31
N VAL A 124 2.70 5.06 -2.40
CA VAL A 124 2.25 4.20 -3.51
C VAL A 124 0.72 4.01 -3.55
N PHE A 125 0.05 4.05 -2.39
CA PHE A 125 -1.36 3.66 -2.30
C PHE A 125 -2.30 4.57 -3.09
N ALA A 126 -2.29 5.87 -2.84
CA ALA A 126 -3.30 6.78 -3.40
C ALA A 126 -3.32 6.78 -4.95
N PRO A 127 -2.20 6.96 -5.66
CA PRO A 127 -2.22 6.99 -7.12
C PRO A 127 -2.42 5.60 -7.75
N LEU A 128 -1.85 4.54 -7.17
CA LEU A 128 -1.83 3.25 -7.84
C LEU A 128 -3.08 2.41 -7.59
N THR A 129 -3.70 2.47 -6.40
CA THR A 129 -4.94 1.71 -6.16
C THR A 129 -6.07 2.14 -7.10
N SER A 130 -6.25 3.45 -7.29
CA SER A 130 -7.26 3.97 -8.22
C SER A 130 -6.92 3.66 -9.68
N SER A 131 -5.66 3.84 -10.09
CA SER A 131 -5.22 3.58 -11.45
C SER A 131 -5.31 2.09 -11.81
N ILE A 132 -4.88 1.19 -10.92
CA ILE A 132 -4.99 -0.27 -11.11
C ILE A 132 -6.46 -0.69 -11.22
N ALA A 133 -7.32 -0.18 -10.34
CA ALA A 133 -8.75 -0.47 -10.40
C ALA A 133 -9.37 0.02 -11.72
N ALA A 134 -8.98 1.22 -12.19
CA ALA A 134 -9.44 1.78 -13.46
C ALA A 134 -8.94 0.96 -14.66
N ASP A 135 -7.70 0.49 -14.64
CA ASP A 135 -7.15 -0.37 -15.70
C ASP A 135 -7.89 -1.72 -15.79
N VAL A 136 -8.37 -2.25 -14.65
CA VAL A 136 -9.07 -3.55 -14.60
C VAL A 136 -10.58 -3.40 -14.85
N PHE A 137 -11.24 -2.38 -14.32
CA PHE A 137 -12.70 -2.23 -14.34
C PHE A 137 -13.11 -0.90 -15.00
N GLN A 138 -12.84 -0.76 -16.30
CA GLN A 138 -13.17 0.44 -17.07
C GLN A 138 -14.69 0.61 -17.28
N GLY A 139 -15.14 1.87 -17.44
CA GLY A 139 -16.50 2.18 -17.89
C GLY A 139 -17.32 3.05 -16.93
N ARG A 140 -18.58 3.32 -17.31
CA ARG A 140 -19.48 4.29 -16.63
C ARG A 140 -19.73 3.98 -15.15
N ARG A 141 -19.59 2.74 -14.71
CA ARG A 141 -19.85 2.29 -13.33
C ARG A 141 -18.57 2.08 -12.52
N PHE A 142 -17.43 2.56 -13.01
CA PHE A 142 -16.13 2.45 -12.32
C PHE A 142 -16.21 2.93 -10.87
N GLY A 143 -16.77 4.12 -10.62
CA GLY A 143 -16.86 4.68 -9.27
C GLY A 143 -17.56 3.76 -8.26
N SER A 144 -18.63 3.09 -8.67
CA SER A 144 -19.33 2.15 -7.80
C SER A 144 -18.51 0.89 -7.51
N ILE A 145 -17.78 0.37 -8.50
CA ILE A 145 -16.89 -0.80 -8.31
C ILE A 145 -15.70 -0.42 -7.44
N TYR A 146 -15.09 0.74 -7.70
CA TYR A 146 -13.97 1.24 -6.89
C TYR A 146 -14.39 1.52 -5.45
N GLY A 147 -15.61 2.05 -5.23
CA GLY A 147 -16.15 2.24 -3.88
C GLY A 147 -16.21 0.94 -3.09
N VAL A 148 -16.66 -0.18 -3.70
CA VAL A 148 -16.67 -1.49 -3.05
C VAL A 148 -15.25 -2.02 -2.81
N LEU A 149 -14.32 -1.84 -3.75
CA LEU A 149 -12.90 -2.17 -3.54
C LEU A 149 -12.31 -1.37 -2.38
N TYR A 150 -12.70 -0.10 -2.23
CA TYR A 150 -12.21 0.78 -1.18
C TYR A 150 -12.73 0.43 0.22
N VAL A 151 -13.81 -0.35 0.32
CA VAL A 151 -14.25 -0.96 1.60
C VAL A 151 -13.16 -1.89 2.14
N GLY A 152 -12.48 -2.66 1.29
CA GLY A 152 -11.33 -3.47 1.69
C GLY A 152 -10.20 -2.62 2.28
N ASN A 153 -9.93 -1.46 1.66
CA ASN A 153 -8.97 -0.48 2.17
C ASN A 153 -9.35 0.03 3.57
N GLY A 154 -10.61 0.41 3.77
CA GLY A 154 -11.13 0.84 5.08
C GLY A 154 -11.05 -0.27 6.13
N ALA A 155 -11.41 -1.50 5.78
CA ALA A 155 -11.31 -2.66 6.66
C ALA A 155 -9.86 -2.91 7.11
N GLY A 156 -8.89 -2.87 6.19
CA GLY A 156 -7.47 -2.98 6.51
C GLY A 156 -6.99 -1.88 7.46
N SER A 157 -7.45 -0.64 7.22
CA SER A 157 -7.11 0.51 8.06
C SER A 157 -7.63 0.39 9.49
N ALA A 158 -8.77 -0.25 9.70
CA ALA A 158 -9.35 -0.45 11.03
C ALA A 158 -8.74 -1.68 11.74
N ILE A 159 -8.62 -2.81 11.01
CA ILE A 159 -8.16 -4.08 11.56
C ILE A 159 -6.66 -4.00 11.91
N GLY A 160 -5.84 -3.36 11.07
CA GLY A 160 -4.39 -3.31 11.23
C GLY A 160 -3.93 -2.81 12.59
N PRO A 161 -4.28 -1.56 12.97
CA PRO A 161 -3.92 -1.01 14.27
C PRO A 161 -4.48 -1.82 15.44
N TRP A 162 -5.74 -2.28 15.32
CA TRP A 162 -6.36 -3.08 16.38
C TRP A 162 -5.62 -4.38 16.63
N VAL A 163 -5.30 -5.15 15.57
CA VAL A 163 -4.54 -6.41 15.71
C VAL A 163 -3.14 -6.13 16.23
N SER A 164 -2.48 -5.06 15.76
CA SER A 164 -1.14 -4.70 16.25
C SER A 164 -1.14 -4.36 17.73
N GLY A 165 -2.16 -3.64 18.21
CA GLY A 165 -2.33 -3.37 19.63
C GLY A 165 -2.56 -4.65 20.43
N ALA A 166 -3.47 -5.52 20.01
CA ALA A 166 -3.74 -6.80 20.65
C ALA A 166 -2.50 -7.72 20.70
N LEU A 167 -1.69 -7.73 19.65
CA LEU A 167 -0.43 -8.46 19.62
C LEU A 167 0.59 -7.88 20.60
N PHE A 168 0.66 -6.56 20.70
CA PHE A 168 1.53 -5.89 21.68
C PHE A 168 1.07 -6.20 23.10
N ASP A 169 -0.21 -6.11 23.42
CA ASP A 169 -0.76 -6.41 24.74
C ASP A 169 -0.48 -7.85 25.17
N ALA A 170 -0.52 -8.79 24.21
CA ALA A 170 -0.26 -10.20 24.47
C ALA A 170 1.23 -10.55 24.59
N THR A 171 2.12 -9.85 23.90
CA THR A 171 3.55 -10.22 23.78
C THR A 171 4.50 -9.21 24.44
N HIS A 172 4.00 -8.04 24.81
CA HIS A 172 4.78 -6.88 25.26
C HIS A 172 5.93 -6.52 24.32
N SER A 173 5.72 -6.78 23.01
CA SER A 173 6.73 -6.57 21.96
C SER A 173 6.08 -6.22 20.62
N TYR A 174 6.68 -5.28 19.91
CA TYR A 174 6.26 -4.93 18.54
C TYR A 174 6.78 -5.89 17.45
N VAL A 175 7.66 -6.84 17.78
CA VAL A 175 8.28 -7.72 16.79
C VAL A 175 7.22 -8.48 15.98
N VAL A 176 6.22 -9.07 16.67
CA VAL A 176 5.14 -9.82 16.00
C VAL A 176 4.25 -8.91 15.16
N ALA A 177 3.94 -7.71 15.67
CA ALA A 177 3.13 -6.73 14.95
C ALA A 177 3.84 -6.23 13.68
N LEU A 178 5.15 -5.93 13.74
CA LEU A 178 5.96 -5.53 12.59
C LEU A 178 6.13 -6.68 11.58
N ALA A 179 6.28 -7.93 12.06
CA ALA A 179 6.32 -9.11 11.19
C ALA A 179 4.99 -9.31 10.45
N MET A 180 3.87 -9.16 11.15
CA MET A 180 2.53 -9.19 10.55
C MET A 180 2.38 -8.09 9.48
N ALA A 181 2.76 -6.86 9.79
CA ALA A 181 2.70 -5.74 8.86
C ALA A 181 3.55 -6.01 7.60
N THR A 182 4.76 -6.56 7.78
CA THR A 182 5.64 -6.97 6.68
C THR A 182 4.99 -8.06 5.83
N GLY A 183 4.46 -9.11 6.44
CA GLY A 183 3.77 -10.19 5.74
C GLY A 183 2.57 -9.70 4.95
N ALA A 184 1.76 -8.79 5.53
CA ALA A 184 0.63 -8.17 4.86
C ALA A 184 1.06 -7.32 3.64
N ALA A 185 2.18 -6.59 3.74
CA ALA A 185 2.73 -5.86 2.60
C ALA A 185 3.13 -6.78 1.44
N VAL A 186 3.80 -7.89 1.75
CA VAL A 186 4.18 -8.89 0.74
C VAL A 186 2.95 -9.52 0.09
N VAL A 187 1.95 -9.93 0.89
CA VAL A 187 0.68 -10.47 0.38
C VAL A 187 -0.02 -9.45 -0.52
N SER A 188 -0.03 -8.18 -0.14
CA SER A 188 -0.59 -7.09 -0.94
C SER A 188 0.09 -6.98 -2.31
N ALA A 189 1.43 -6.95 -2.34
CA ALA A 189 2.19 -6.87 -3.58
C ALA A 189 1.92 -8.07 -4.49
N LEU A 190 1.90 -9.28 -3.94
CA LEU A 190 1.60 -10.51 -4.67
C LEU A 190 0.16 -10.53 -5.21
N ALA A 191 -0.82 -10.11 -4.41
CA ALA A 191 -2.22 -10.07 -4.83
C ALA A 191 -2.44 -9.11 -6.00
N VAL A 192 -1.84 -7.91 -5.95
CA VAL A 192 -1.90 -6.94 -7.05
C VAL A 192 -1.18 -7.47 -8.30
N TRP A 193 -0.02 -8.11 -8.12
CA TRP A 193 0.71 -8.74 -9.22
C TRP A 193 -0.11 -9.84 -9.90
N LEU A 194 -0.77 -10.70 -9.12
CA LEU A 194 -1.62 -11.78 -9.61
C LEU A 194 -2.92 -11.29 -10.26
N ALA A 195 -3.43 -10.13 -9.86
CA ALA A 195 -4.55 -9.48 -10.54
C ALA A 195 -4.19 -9.09 -11.99
N ALA A 196 -2.90 -8.96 -12.29
CA ALA A 196 -2.31 -8.75 -13.61
C ALA A 196 -3.00 -7.63 -14.41
N PRO A 197 -3.02 -6.37 -13.94
CA PRO A 197 -3.59 -5.23 -14.66
C PRO A 197 -2.97 -5.06 -16.06
N ARG A 198 -1.67 -5.37 -16.22
CA ARG A 198 -0.96 -5.32 -17.52
C ARG A 198 -1.62 -6.14 -18.65
N LYS A 199 -2.32 -7.22 -18.30
CA LYS A 199 -2.98 -8.10 -19.29
C LYS A 199 -4.30 -7.52 -19.82
N VAL A 200 -4.81 -6.47 -19.20
CA VAL A 200 -6.12 -5.86 -19.52
C VAL A 200 -6.04 -4.38 -19.81
N ARG A 201 -4.89 -3.74 -19.49
CA ARG A 201 -4.65 -2.32 -19.75
C ARG A 201 -4.63 -2.05 -21.24
N GLN A 202 -5.48 -1.13 -21.70
CA GLN A 202 -5.38 -0.55 -23.03
C GLN A 202 -4.39 0.62 -23.00
N VAL A 203 -3.29 0.50 -23.73
CA VAL A 203 -2.37 1.62 -23.91
C VAL A 203 -2.82 2.39 -25.15
N PRO A 204 -3.24 3.67 -25.03
CA PRO A 204 -3.57 4.48 -26.19
C PRO A 204 -2.39 4.51 -27.17
N GLY A 205 -2.61 4.19 -28.43
CA GLY A 205 -1.59 4.19 -29.48
C GLY A 205 -1.00 2.81 -29.87
N VAL A 206 -1.13 1.78 -29.03
CA VAL A 206 -0.67 0.41 -29.41
C VAL A 206 -1.73 -0.32 -30.25
N VAL A 207 -3.01 -0.02 -30.06
CA VAL A 207 -4.13 -0.61 -30.83
C VAL A 207 -4.14 -0.14 -32.28
N ALA A 208 -3.63 1.07 -32.56
CA ALA A 208 -3.59 1.60 -33.94
C ALA A 208 -2.54 0.90 -34.85
N ARG A 209 -1.54 0.21 -34.28
CA ARG A 209 -0.49 -0.50 -35.06
C ARG A 209 -0.81 -1.95 -35.39
N ALA A 210 -1.88 -2.51 -34.83
CA ALA A 210 -2.29 -3.90 -35.10
C ALA A 210 -3.28 -4.04 -36.25
N HIS A 211 -3.71 -2.95 -36.89
CA HIS A 211 -4.65 -2.89 -38.00
C HIS A 211 -4.15 -2.05 -39.18
N GLY A 212 -2.83 -1.83 -39.29
CA GLY A 212 -2.16 -1.19 -40.42
C GLY A 212 -1.30 -2.17 -41.21
#